data_b568d4788016cca9cd6b2346000b43b3
#
_entry.id   b568d4788016cca9cd6b2346000b43b3
#
_cell.length_a   1.000
_cell.length_b   1.000
_cell.length_c   1.000
_cell.angle_alpha   90.00
_cell.angle_beta   90.00
_cell.angle_gamma   90.00
#
_symmetry.space_group_name_H-M   'P 1'
#
loop_
_entity.id
_entity.type
_entity.pdbx_description
1 polymer ?
#
loop_
_entity_poly.entity_id
_entity_poly.type
_entity_poly.pdbx_seq_one_letter_code
_entity_poly.pdbx_strand_id
1 'polypeptide(L)'
;MAVGWKETIRKLESELEKIEERERRLAENKKELRAKLAAAKKSQEEEKNKKIALLVEGQIGDLSEEKLGILKIILEDHADLFQKEEGEGKEAEDD
;
A
#
# COMPACT_ATOMS: atom_id res chain seq x y z
N MET A 1 -45.73 16.29 -33.62
CA MET A 1 -45.81 14.92 -33.28
C MET A 1 -45.06 14.54 -32.07
N ALA A 2 -45.69 13.98 -31.15
CA ALA A 2 -45.04 13.62 -29.88
C ALA A 2 -44.13 12.43 -30.09
N VAL A 3 -42.93 12.55 -29.58
CA VAL A 3 -42.03 11.41 -29.46
C VAL A 3 -42.67 10.46 -28.46
N GLY A 4 -42.76 9.20 -28.81
CA GLY A 4 -43.36 8.23 -27.91
C GLY A 4 -42.58 8.14 -26.63
N TRP A 5 -43.29 8.25 -25.52
CA TRP A 5 -42.67 8.13 -24.22
C TRP A 5 -42.03 6.76 -24.01
N LYS A 6 -42.57 5.73 -24.64
CA LYS A 6 -42.01 4.37 -24.59
C LYS A 6 -40.58 4.34 -25.15
N GLU A 7 -40.36 5.06 -26.25
CA GLU A 7 -39.07 5.11 -26.89
C GLU A 7 -38.08 5.87 -26.07
N THR A 8 -38.54 6.97 -25.49
CA THR A 8 -37.70 7.79 -24.59
C THR A 8 -37.28 6.97 -23.37
N ILE A 9 -38.22 6.25 -22.77
CA ILE A 9 -37.96 5.41 -21.63
C ILE A 9 -36.92 4.32 -21.96
N ARG A 10 -37.09 3.66 -23.11
CA ARG A 10 -36.14 2.62 -23.55
C ARG A 10 -34.71 3.20 -23.70
N LYS A 11 -34.60 4.36 -24.28
CA LYS A 11 -33.29 5.00 -24.43
C LYS A 11 -32.64 5.29 -23.10
N LEU A 12 -33.40 5.85 -22.19
CA LEU A 12 -32.90 6.19 -20.87
C LEU A 12 -32.53 4.94 -20.07
N GLU A 13 -33.34 3.90 -20.15
CA GLU A 13 -33.03 2.63 -19.51
C GLU A 13 -31.77 2.02 -20.08
N SER A 14 -31.62 2.05 -21.40
CA SER A 14 -30.43 1.53 -22.08
C SER A 14 -29.18 2.28 -21.67
N GLU A 15 -29.27 3.59 -21.57
CA GLU A 15 -28.14 4.42 -21.13
C GLU A 15 -27.78 4.15 -19.68
N LEU A 16 -28.79 3.96 -18.83
CA LEU A 16 -28.56 3.61 -17.43
C LEU A 16 -27.86 2.26 -17.29
N GLU A 17 -28.29 1.28 -18.08
CA GLU A 17 -27.65 -0.03 -18.06
C GLU A 17 -26.18 0.04 -18.45
N LYS A 18 -25.87 0.85 -19.44
CA LYS A 18 -24.49 1.02 -19.88
C LYS A 18 -23.63 1.66 -18.79
N ILE A 19 -24.18 2.64 -18.11
CA ILE A 19 -23.49 3.31 -17.03
C ILE A 19 -23.28 2.37 -15.85
N GLU A 20 -24.30 1.61 -15.50
CA GLU A 20 -24.23 0.63 -14.42
C GLU A 20 -23.17 -0.44 -14.71
N GLU A 21 -23.09 -0.86 -15.97
CA GLU A 21 -22.08 -1.83 -16.39
C GLU A 21 -20.67 -1.25 -16.27
N ARG A 22 -20.50 0.00 -16.64
CA ARG A 22 -19.20 0.69 -16.49
C ARG A 22 -18.84 0.83 -15.02
N GLU A 23 -19.80 1.16 -14.18
CA GLU A 23 -19.56 1.28 -12.75
C GLU A 23 -19.14 -0.05 -12.15
N ARG A 24 -19.76 -1.13 -12.59
CA ARG A 24 -19.40 -2.46 -12.14
C ARG A 24 -17.97 -2.82 -12.53
N ARG A 25 -17.60 -2.55 -13.77
CA ARG A 25 -16.24 -2.81 -14.26
C ARG A 25 -15.22 -1.97 -13.51
N LEU A 26 -15.56 -0.71 -13.27
CA LEU A 26 -14.67 0.18 -12.51
C LEU A 26 -14.50 -0.30 -11.08
N ALA A 27 -15.58 -0.78 -10.47
CA ALA A 27 -15.52 -1.32 -9.11
C ALA A 27 -14.61 -2.56 -9.05
N GLU A 28 -14.72 -3.44 -10.04
CA GLU A 28 -13.87 -4.62 -10.13
C GLU A 28 -12.41 -4.26 -10.36
N ASN A 29 -12.16 -3.33 -11.27
CA ASN A 29 -10.81 -2.86 -11.53
C ASN A 29 -10.20 -2.22 -10.29
N LYS A 30 -10.99 -1.44 -9.58
CA LYS A 30 -10.57 -0.79 -8.35
C LYS A 30 -10.18 -1.82 -7.30
N LYS A 31 -10.96 -2.87 -7.18
CA LYS A 31 -10.70 -3.97 -6.26
C LYS A 31 -9.39 -4.66 -6.60
N GLU A 32 -9.17 -4.94 -7.88
CA GLU A 32 -7.94 -5.57 -8.36
C GLU A 32 -6.71 -4.70 -8.10
N LEU A 33 -6.84 -3.41 -8.37
CA LEU A 33 -5.75 -2.48 -8.15
C LEU A 33 -5.40 -2.35 -6.67
N ARG A 34 -6.41 -2.35 -5.82
CA ARG A 34 -6.19 -2.33 -4.37
C ARG A 34 -5.47 -3.57 -3.89
N ALA A 35 -5.85 -4.74 -4.44
CA ALA A 35 -5.20 -6.00 -4.11
C ALA A 35 -3.74 -6.00 -4.57
N LYS A 36 -3.48 -5.50 -5.77
CA LYS A 36 -2.12 -5.40 -6.31
C LYS A 36 -1.28 -4.42 -5.50
N LEU A 37 -1.88 -3.32 -5.10
CA LEU A 37 -1.20 -2.33 -4.27
C LEU A 37 -0.82 -2.91 -2.91
N ALA A 38 -1.76 -3.61 -2.28
CA ALA A 38 -1.50 -4.26 -0.99
C ALA A 38 -0.38 -5.30 -1.10
N ALA A 39 -0.40 -6.10 -2.18
CA ALA A 39 0.63 -7.09 -2.43
C ALA A 39 2.00 -6.43 -2.65
N ALA A 40 2.02 -5.34 -3.40
CA ALA A 40 3.27 -4.61 -3.66
C ALA A 40 3.84 -4.00 -2.38
N LYS A 41 2.98 -3.44 -1.55
CA LYS A 41 3.40 -2.87 -0.26
C LYS A 41 3.96 -3.95 0.65
N LYS A 42 3.33 -5.11 0.66
CA LYS A 42 3.78 -6.25 1.45
C LYS A 42 5.16 -6.73 0.98
N SER A 43 5.35 -6.85 -0.32
CA SER A 43 6.62 -7.25 -0.91
C SER A 43 7.72 -6.24 -0.59
N GLN A 44 7.40 -4.96 -0.66
CA GLN A 44 8.33 -3.89 -0.33
C GLN A 44 8.77 -3.98 1.14
N GLU A 45 7.81 -4.23 2.02
CA GLU A 45 8.09 -4.38 3.46
C GLU A 45 8.96 -5.61 3.73
N GLU A 46 8.66 -6.73 3.08
CA GLU A 46 9.44 -7.96 3.21
C GLU A 46 10.87 -7.75 2.72
N GLU A 47 11.04 -7.05 1.60
CA GLU A 47 12.35 -6.75 1.06
C GLU A 47 13.14 -5.85 2.01
N LYS A 48 12.50 -4.86 2.57
CA LYS A 48 13.08 -3.96 3.56
C LYS A 48 13.54 -4.73 4.79
N ASN A 49 12.67 -5.60 5.31
CA ASN A 49 12.98 -6.39 6.49
C ASN A 49 14.13 -7.35 6.22
N LYS A 50 14.18 -7.91 5.02
CA LYS A 50 15.27 -8.79 4.60
C LYS A 50 16.60 -8.05 4.57
N LYS A 51 16.60 -6.84 4.06
CA LYS A 51 17.81 -5.99 4.04
C LYS A 51 18.28 -5.66 5.44
N ILE A 52 17.35 -5.33 6.32
CA ILE A 52 17.65 -5.05 7.72
C ILE A 52 18.26 -6.28 8.38
N ALA A 53 17.64 -7.45 8.20
CA ALA A 53 18.12 -8.69 8.77
C ALA A 53 19.55 -9.03 8.30
N LEU A 54 19.80 -8.87 7.00
CA LEU A 54 21.12 -9.12 6.44
C LEU A 54 22.17 -8.17 6.98
N LEU A 55 21.80 -6.91 7.14
CA LEU A 55 22.71 -5.90 7.69
C LEU A 55 23.08 -6.23 9.13
N VAL A 56 22.09 -6.55 9.94
CA VAL A 56 22.31 -6.87 11.35
C VAL A 56 23.08 -8.17 11.50
N GLU A 57 22.68 -9.22 10.80
CA GLU A 57 23.36 -10.52 10.84
C GLU A 57 24.80 -10.45 10.37
N GLY A 58 25.06 -9.57 9.40
CA GLY A 58 26.42 -9.34 8.91
C GLY A 58 27.33 -8.74 9.96
N GLN A 59 26.77 -8.02 10.92
CA GLN A 59 27.54 -7.38 11.97
C GLN A 59 27.67 -8.23 13.23
N ILE A 60 26.60 -8.88 13.63
CA ILE A 60 26.55 -9.59 14.92
C ILE A 60 26.30 -11.08 14.81
N GLY A 61 26.17 -11.60 13.58
CA GLY A 61 25.89 -13.00 13.35
C GLY A 61 24.41 -13.35 13.60
N ASP A 62 24.12 -14.62 13.83
CA ASP A 62 22.75 -15.06 14.03
C ASP A 62 22.07 -14.36 15.20
N LEU A 63 20.82 -13.96 14.97
CA LEU A 63 20.06 -13.25 15.99
C LEU A 63 19.45 -14.22 16.99
N SER A 64 20.04 -14.28 18.18
CA SER A 64 19.47 -15.00 19.32
C SER A 64 18.62 -14.01 20.11
N GLU A 65 17.81 -14.53 21.04
CA GLU A 65 17.02 -13.66 21.91
C GLU A 65 17.89 -12.74 22.74
N GLU A 66 19.05 -13.24 23.18
CA GLU A 66 20.03 -12.43 23.91
C GLU A 66 20.54 -11.27 23.08
N LYS A 67 20.93 -11.55 21.85
CA LYS A 67 21.45 -10.53 20.93
C LYS A 67 20.36 -9.52 20.56
N LEU A 68 19.12 -9.97 20.39
CA LEU A 68 18.00 -9.09 20.14
C LEU A 68 17.75 -8.14 21.32
N GLY A 69 17.88 -8.65 22.54
CA GLY A 69 17.74 -7.83 23.74
C GLY A 69 18.81 -6.73 23.81
N ILE A 70 20.05 -7.09 23.51
CA ILE A 70 21.17 -6.16 23.50
C ILE A 70 20.96 -5.10 22.40
N LEU A 71 20.56 -5.55 21.21
CA LEU A 71 20.30 -4.67 20.09
C LEU A 71 19.19 -3.67 20.42
N LYS A 72 18.14 -4.12 21.06
CA LYS A 72 17.04 -3.26 21.50
C LYS A 72 17.54 -2.14 22.40
N ILE A 73 18.39 -2.47 23.36
CA ILE A 73 18.95 -1.49 24.29
C ILE A 73 19.79 -0.46 23.54
N ILE A 74 20.64 -0.92 22.62
CA ILE A 74 21.48 -0.04 21.82
C ILE A 74 20.64 0.91 20.97
N LEU A 75 19.59 0.40 20.34
CA LEU A 75 18.70 1.21 19.52
C LEU A 75 17.92 2.23 20.33
N GLU A 76 17.49 1.87 21.54
CA GLU A 76 16.82 2.80 22.44
C GLU A 76 17.75 3.94 22.87
N ASP A 77 19.01 3.62 23.15
CA ASP A 77 20.00 4.61 23.57
C ASP A 77 20.33 5.59 22.45
N HIS A 78 20.21 5.17 21.21
CA HIS A 78 20.54 6.00 20.05
C HIS A 78 19.31 6.37 19.21
N ALA A 79 18.13 6.25 19.79
CA ALA A 79 16.87 6.51 19.08
C ALA A 79 16.80 7.95 18.54
N ASP A 80 17.37 8.91 19.26
CA ASP A 80 17.38 10.30 18.86
C ASP A 80 18.13 10.55 17.54
N LEU A 81 19.15 9.74 17.26
CA LEU A 81 19.89 9.84 16.01
C LEU A 81 19.02 9.46 14.82
N PHE A 82 18.20 8.41 14.97
CA PHE A 82 17.30 7.96 13.94
C PHE A 82 16.13 8.91 13.74
N GLN A 83 15.61 9.45 14.82
CA GLN A 83 14.49 10.40 14.78
C GLN A 83 14.88 11.68 14.06
N LYS A 84 16.10 12.12 14.23
CA LYS A 84 16.62 13.32 13.57
C LYS A 84 16.62 13.16 12.05
N GLU A 85 17.09 12.02 11.55
CA GLU A 85 17.10 11.73 10.13
C GLU A 85 15.70 11.52 9.58
N GLU A 86 14.83 10.89 10.36
CA GLU A 86 13.45 10.67 9.99
C GLU A 86 12.72 11.98 9.76
N GLY A 87 12.99 12.99 10.56
CA GLY A 87 12.43 14.31 10.38
C GLY A 87 12.82 14.96 9.06
N GLU A 88 14.03 14.69 8.58
CA GLU A 88 14.52 15.22 7.31
C GLU A 88 14.02 14.38 6.12
N GLY A 89 13.93 13.07 6.30
CA GLY A 89 13.51 12.18 5.23
C GLY A 89 12.01 12.12 5.01
N LYS A 90 11.23 12.62 5.93
CA LYS A 90 9.78 12.55 5.87
C LYS A 90 9.17 13.29 4.69
N GLU A 91 9.77 14.36 4.28
CA GLU A 91 9.30 15.14 3.13
C GLU A 91 9.49 14.37 1.81
N ALA A 92 10.53 13.56 1.72
CA ALA A 92 10.82 12.80 0.52
C ALA A 92 9.90 11.60 0.36
N GLU A 93 9.32 11.10 1.43
CA GLU A 93 8.44 9.95 1.40
C GLU A 93 6.98 10.27 1.09
N ASP A 94 6.64 11.53 1.15
CA ASP A 94 5.27 11.99 0.97
C ASP A 94 4.83 12.12 -0.49
N ASP A 95 5.50 11.52 -1.39
CA ASP A 95 5.12 11.55 -2.80
C ASP A 95 3.84 10.76 -3.13
#